data_c563e6597339cc142862ac80d67d022c
#
_entry.id   c563e6597339cc142862ac80d67d022c
#
_cell.length_a   1.000
_cell.length_b   1.000
_cell.length_c   1.000
_cell.angle_alpha   90.00
_cell.angle_beta   90.00
_cell.angle_gamma   90.00
#
_symmetry.space_group_name_H-M   'P 1'
#
loop_
_entity.id
_entity.type
_entity.pdbx_description
1 polymer ?
#
loop_
_entity_poly.entity_id
_entity_poly.type
_entity_poly.pdbx_seq_one_letter_code
_entity_poly.pdbx_strand_id
1 'polypeptide(L)'
;MLIHYLLNLNFSIIKPHARIWFIIICCLIIQSCSTSALLRTSPKTVEMIMMKRSESILENEAMLDGSEKSLNHCIILTQTAFGFIMENAERELDDDYKQGLKLYAEANKYFSRAVVLGENYMFLRYPWFDEWLNSTDKHIKFGNDDVEGLYWLAAAYGGAVSSSRGDPEWVIQLPKVGKLLDNALAIDPNWNYGSLYSAMIPYSLSRSDASLNAIEVAEDYYREGLVASGGNDLGLHVSFAENVLIASQNRSEFVRLLTSVIESDDRRIKELEVGNYMAKKRAQWLLGRTEELFY
;
A
#
# COMPACT_ATOMS: atom_id res chain seq x y z
N MET A 1 -10.50 -18.61 25.35
CA MET A 1 -11.25 -19.60 26.14
C MET A 1 -11.87 -20.70 25.27
N LEU A 2 -12.40 -20.43 24.06
CA LEU A 2 -12.97 -21.46 23.16
C LEU A 2 -11.92 -22.46 22.60
N ILE A 3 -10.70 -22.01 22.31
CA ILE A 3 -9.63 -22.85 21.74
C ILE A 3 -9.13 -23.90 22.74
N HIS A 4 -9.14 -23.62 24.03
CA HIS A 4 -8.74 -24.56 25.07
C HIS A 4 -9.78 -25.68 25.31
N TYR A 5 -11.05 -25.42 24.98
CA TYR A 5 -12.11 -26.41 25.08
C TYR A 5 -12.12 -27.43 23.93
N LEU A 6 -11.64 -26.99 22.74
CA LEU A 6 -11.59 -27.84 21.54
C LEU A 6 -10.41 -28.82 21.54
N LEU A 7 -9.34 -28.56 22.31
CA LEU A 7 -8.17 -29.44 22.42
C LEU A 7 -8.34 -30.61 23.36
N ASN A 8 -9.41 -30.64 24.17
CA ASN A 8 -9.71 -31.71 25.15
C ASN A 8 -10.82 -32.65 24.71
N LEU A 9 -11.32 -32.56 23.49
CA LEU A 9 -12.28 -33.53 22.95
C LEU A 9 -11.55 -34.82 22.61
N ASN A 10 -11.91 -35.87 23.35
CA ASN A 10 -11.38 -37.23 23.18
C ASN A 10 -11.82 -37.80 21.83
N PHE A 11 -10.96 -37.61 20.79
CA PHE A 11 -11.22 -37.92 19.39
C PHE A 11 -11.48 -39.41 19.09
N SER A 12 -11.37 -40.30 20.10
CA SER A 12 -11.52 -41.73 19.90
C SER A 12 -13.01 -42.21 19.77
N ILE A 13 -13.98 -41.35 20.09
CA ILE A 13 -15.42 -41.73 20.15
C ILE A 13 -16.20 -41.30 18.87
N ILE A 14 -15.60 -40.47 17.99
CA ILE A 14 -16.29 -39.93 16.82
C ILE A 14 -16.12 -40.88 15.62
N LYS A 15 -17.24 -41.31 15.00
CA LYS A 15 -17.24 -42.13 13.78
C LYS A 15 -16.42 -41.47 12.65
N PRO A 16 -15.70 -42.27 11.82
CA PRO A 16 -14.78 -41.71 10.83
C PRO A 16 -15.44 -40.69 9.87
N HIS A 17 -16.69 -40.88 9.50
CA HIS A 17 -17.43 -39.93 8.67
C HIS A 17 -17.67 -38.57 9.35
N ALA A 18 -17.95 -38.57 10.66
CA ALA A 18 -18.13 -37.33 11.41
C ALA A 18 -16.82 -36.55 11.60
N ARG A 19 -15.67 -37.24 11.65
CA ARG A 19 -14.36 -36.59 11.67
C ARG A 19 -14.06 -35.86 10.36
N ILE A 20 -14.39 -36.46 9.22
CA ILE A 20 -14.21 -35.86 7.90
C ILE A 20 -15.08 -34.60 7.77
N TRP A 21 -16.35 -34.70 8.18
CA TRP A 21 -17.26 -33.54 8.17
C TRP A 21 -16.81 -32.44 9.14
N PHE A 22 -16.28 -32.78 10.31
CA PHE A 22 -15.74 -31.78 11.24
C PHE A 22 -14.49 -31.08 10.69
N ILE A 23 -13.59 -31.81 10.03
CA ILE A 23 -12.42 -31.25 9.36
C ILE A 23 -12.84 -30.35 8.18
N ILE A 24 -13.83 -30.77 7.38
CA ILE A 24 -14.36 -29.97 6.26
C ILE A 24 -15.03 -28.69 6.80
N ILE A 25 -15.82 -28.77 7.86
CA ILE A 25 -16.45 -27.59 8.49
C ILE A 25 -15.38 -26.67 9.09
N CYS A 26 -14.37 -27.20 9.79
CA CYS A 26 -13.24 -26.39 10.26
C CYS A 26 -12.47 -25.74 9.11
N CYS A 27 -12.22 -26.46 8.02
CA CYS A 27 -11.57 -25.91 6.82
C CYS A 27 -12.42 -24.81 6.15
N LEU A 28 -13.75 -24.99 6.09
CA LEU A 28 -14.68 -23.99 5.52
C LEU A 28 -14.77 -22.73 6.43
N ILE A 29 -14.70 -22.88 7.75
CA ILE A 29 -14.67 -21.76 8.70
C ILE A 29 -13.35 -20.98 8.57
N ILE A 30 -12.23 -21.68 8.35
CA ILE A 30 -10.92 -21.05 8.17
C ILE A 30 -10.83 -20.29 6.81
N GLN A 31 -11.51 -20.77 5.76
CA GLN A 31 -11.56 -20.08 4.45
C GLN A 31 -12.46 -18.84 4.46
N SER A 32 -13.34 -18.67 5.46
CA SER A 32 -14.23 -17.51 5.56
C SER A 32 -13.66 -16.35 6.41
N CYS A 33 -12.52 -16.52 7.07
CA CYS A 33 -11.85 -15.41 7.75
C CYS A 33 -11.24 -14.48 6.70
N SER A 34 -11.91 -13.35 6.45
CA SER A 34 -11.34 -12.31 5.58
C SER A 34 -10.03 -11.78 6.18
N THR A 35 -9.08 -11.37 5.34
CA THR A 35 -7.80 -10.77 5.79
C THR A 35 -8.05 -9.60 6.73
N SER A 36 -9.10 -8.83 6.51
CA SER A 36 -9.52 -7.72 7.35
C SER A 36 -9.98 -8.16 8.75
N ALA A 37 -10.72 -9.27 8.87
CA ALA A 37 -11.11 -9.81 10.17
C ALA A 37 -9.89 -10.30 10.96
N LEU A 38 -8.92 -10.91 10.30
CA LEU A 38 -7.68 -11.35 10.93
C LEU A 38 -6.81 -10.16 11.37
N LEU A 39 -6.71 -9.10 10.55
CA LEU A 39 -6.02 -7.85 10.91
C LEU A 39 -6.59 -7.21 12.17
N ARG A 40 -7.93 -7.25 12.36
CA ARG A 40 -8.61 -6.68 13.54
C ARG A 40 -8.39 -7.49 14.80
N THR A 41 -8.37 -8.81 14.68
CA THR A 41 -8.29 -9.73 15.83
C THR A 41 -6.87 -10.10 16.21
N SER A 42 -5.96 -10.15 15.24
CA SER A 42 -4.58 -10.61 15.41
C SER A 42 -3.62 -9.91 14.44
N PRO A 43 -3.44 -8.57 14.52
CA PRO A 43 -2.64 -7.79 13.58
C PRO A 43 -1.19 -8.30 13.49
N LYS A 44 -0.58 -8.64 14.61
CA LYS A 44 0.79 -9.21 14.65
C LYS A 44 0.90 -10.54 13.90
N THR A 45 -0.16 -11.34 13.87
CA THR A 45 -0.16 -12.60 13.11
C THR A 45 -0.17 -12.33 11.61
N VAL A 46 -0.95 -11.33 11.17
CA VAL A 46 -0.96 -10.92 9.75
C VAL A 46 0.39 -10.35 9.34
N GLU A 47 0.95 -9.45 10.15
CA GLU A 47 2.30 -8.91 9.94
C GLU A 47 3.32 -10.04 9.78
N MET A 48 3.36 -11.00 10.72
CA MET A 48 4.29 -12.13 10.66
C MET A 48 4.10 -12.99 9.39
N ILE A 49 2.85 -13.24 8.97
CA ILE A 49 2.56 -13.99 7.74
C ILE A 49 3.05 -13.22 6.51
N MET A 50 2.76 -11.92 6.44
CA MET A 50 3.16 -11.07 5.32
C MET A 50 4.68 -10.95 5.25
N MET A 51 5.36 -10.71 6.38
CA MET A 51 6.83 -10.67 6.45
C MET A 51 7.45 -11.98 5.97
N LYS A 52 7.01 -13.12 6.52
CA LYS A 52 7.53 -14.44 6.10
C LYS A 52 7.32 -14.75 4.62
N ARG A 53 6.15 -14.36 4.07
CA ARG A 53 5.86 -14.51 2.64
C ARG A 53 6.78 -13.64 1.80
N SER A 54 6.99 -12.41 2.22
CA SER A 54 7.87 -11.45 1.55
C SER A 54 9.34 -11.85 1.61
N GLU A 55 9.82 -12.34 2.75
CA GLU A 55 11.17 -12.90 2.91
C GLU A 55 11.42 -14.05 1.90
N SER A 56 10.46 -14.96 1.77
CA SER A 56 10.55 -16.04 0.78
C SER A 56 10.63 -15.54 -0.68
N ILE A 57 9.98 -14.40 -0.98
CA ILE A 57 10.08 -13.75 -2.31
C ILE A 57 11.47 -13.11 -2.49
N LEU A 58 12.01 -12.46 -1.45
CA LEU A 58 13.34 -11.84 -1.49
C LEU A 58 14.45 -12.86 -1.68
N GLU A 59 14.35 -14.03 -1.04
CA GLU A 59 15.35 -15.10 -1.11
C GLU A 59 15.33 -15.84 -2.45
N ASN A 60 14.23 -15.78 -3.19
CA ASN A 60 14.08 -16.55 -4.43
C ASN A 60 14.43 -15.71 -5.67
N GLU A 61 15.70 -15.73 -6.06
CA GLU A 61 16.22 -15.00 -7.23
C GLU A 61 15.64 -15.48 -8.57
N ALA A 62 15.17 -16.74 -8.65
CA ALA A 62 14.74 -17.38 -9.90
C ALA A 62 13.36 -16.93 -10.41
N MET A 63 12.68 -15.97 -9.75
CA MET A 63 11.30 -15.58 -10.06
C MET A 63 11.18 -14.37 -11.01
N LEU A 64 12.13 -14.17 -11.91
CA LEU A 64 12.02 -13.17 -12.97
C LEU A 64 11.42 -13.81 -14.24
N ASP A 65 10.23 -14.42 -14.12
CA ASP A 65 9.56 -15.06 -15.27
C ASP A 65 8.57 -14.13 -16.00
N GLY A 66 8.38 -12.89 -15.48
CA GLY A 66 7.50 -11.85 -16.04
C GLY A 66 6.02 -12.21 -16.10
N SER A 67 5.66 -13.31 -15.47
CA SER A 67 4.27 -13.77 -15.40
C SER A 67 3.45 -12.90 -14.42
N GLU A 68 2.14 -13.14 -14.37
CA GLU A 68 1.23 -12.60 -13.34
C GLU A 68 1.74 -12.85 -11.91
N LYS A 69 2.57 -13.87 -11.72
CA LYS A 69 3.23 -14.14 -10.45
C LYS A 69 4.24 -13.06 -10.09
N SER A 70 4.98 -12.50 -11.07
CA SER A 70 5.90 -11.37 -10.85
C SER A 70 5.14 -10.13 -10.38
N LEU A 71 3.99 -9.81 -10.97
CA LEU A 71 3.13 -8.72 -10.51
C LEU A 71 2.63 -8.98 -9.09
N ASN A 72 2.10 -10.17 -8.80
CA ASN A 72 1.64 -10.53 -7.45
C ASN A 72 2.75 -10.39 -6.40
N HIS A 73 3.99 -10.74 -6.72
CA HIS A 73 5.12 -10.59 -5.82
C HIS A 73 5.50 -9.13 -5.63
N CYS A 74 5.47 -8.30 -6.71
CA CYS A 74 5.62 -6.86 -6.61
C CYS A 74 4.59 -6.27 -5.63
N ILE A 75 3.32 -6.64 -5.77
CA ILE A 75 2.22 -6.22 -4.90
C ILE A 75 2.50 -6.58 -3.44
N ILE A 76 2.82 -7.85 -3.17
CA ILE A 76 3.05 -8.35 -1.80
C ILE A 76 4.20 -7.61 -1.13
N LEU A 77 5.33 -7.44 -1.83
CA LEU A 77 6.49 -6.73 -1.29
C LEU A 77 6.15 -5.26 -1.00
N THR A 78 5.49 -4.60 -1.94
CA THR A 78 5.09 -3.19 -1.80
C THR A 78 4.11 -2.99 -0.64
N GLN A 79 3.08 -3.85 -0.53
CA GLN A 79 2.12 -3.79 0.58
C GLN A 79 2.76 -4.08 1.92
N THR A 80 3.67 -5.06 2.00
CA THR A 80 4.38 -5.39 3.24
C THR A 80 5.28 -4.24 3.68
N ALA A 81 6.02 -3.66 2.73
CA ALA A 81 6.92 -2.56 3.02
C ALA A 81 6.17 -1.30 3.51
N PHE A 82 5.09 -0.89 2.83
CA PHE A 82 4.29 0.26 3.29
C PHE A 82 3.53 -0.05 4.58
N GLY A 83 2.78 -1.17 4.60
CA GLY A 83 1.81 -1.42 5.66
C GLY A 83 2.42 -1.80 7.01
N PHE A 84 3.66 -2.30 7.03
CA PHE A 84 4.30 -2.77 8.25
C PHE A 84 5.69 -2.17 8.47
N ILE A 85 6.61 -2.28 7.50
CA ILE A 85 8.01 -1.92 7.75
C ILE A 85 8.16 -0.40 7.87
N MET A 86 7.61 0.39 6.93
CA MET A 86 7.68 1.86 6.98
C MET A 86 6.89 2.44 8.15
N GLU A 87 5.69 1.89 8.43
CA GLU A 87 4.91 2.30 9.60
C GLU A 87 5.68 2.12 10.91
N ASN A 88 6.38 0.99 11.04
CA ASN A 88 7.23 0.74 12.19
C ASN A 88 8.48 1.64 12.17
N ALA A 89 9.09 1.86 11.00
CA ALA A 89 10.26 2.73 10.86
C ALA A 89 9.98 4.15 11.32
N GLU A 90 8.84 4.72 10.93
CA GLU A 90 8.47 6.08 11.33
C GLU A 90 8.22 6.21 12.83
N ARG A 91 7.61 5.19 13.46
CA ARG A 91 7.38 5.16 14.91
C ARG A 91 8.69 5.05 15.69
N GLU A 92 9.60 4.19 15.21
CA GLU A 92 10.90 3.98 15.84
C GLU A 92 11.85 5.17 15.69
N LEU A 93 11.67 6.05 14.69
CA LEU A 93 12.53 7.25 14.57
C LEU A 93 12.50 8.15 15.82
N ASP A 94 11.37 8.20 16.51
CA ASP A 94 11.19 9.01 17.69
C ASP A 94 11.82 8.35 18.94
N ASP A 95 11.74 7.01 19.05
CA ASP A 95 12.19 6.23 20.20
C ASP A 95 13.65 5.75 20.06
N ASP A 96 13.99 5.18 18.90
CA ASP A 96 15.34 4.72 18.54
C ASP A 96 15.65 5.08 17.08
N TYR A 97 16.25 6.24 16.87
CA TYR A 97 16.60 6.76 15.55
C TYR A 97 17.42 5.77 14.71
N LYS A 98 18.36 5.02 15.32
CA LYS A 98 19.18 4.04 14.59
C LYS A 98 18.34 2.85 14.14
N GLN A 99 17.43 2.41 14.97
CA GLN A 99 16.51 1.32 14.62
C GLN A 99 15.53 1.76 13.52
N GLY A 100 15.00 2.97 13.62
CA GLY A 100 14.16 3.56 12.57
C GLY A 100 14.86 3.59 11.21
N LEU A 101 16.14 4.03 11.16
CA LEU A 101 16.93 4.03 9.92
C LEU A 101 17.18 2.62 9.37
N LYS A 102 17.39 1.61 10.23
CA LYS A 102 17.53 0.21 9.77
C LYS A 102 16.24 -0.31 9.14
N LEU A 103 15.09 0.02 9.72
CA LEU A 103 13.79 -0.36 9.16
C LEU A 103 13.54 0.35 7.82
N TYR A 104 13.93 1.61 7.66
CA TYR A 104 13.87 2.29 6.36
C TYR A 104 14.75 1.59 5.31
N ALA A 105 15.97 1.20 5.66
CA ALA A 105 16.85 0.45 4.76
C ALA A 105 16.26 -0.93 4.42
N GLU A 106 15.60 -1.59 5.37
CA GLU A 106 14.88 -2.83 5.13
C GLU A 106 13.70 -2.60 4.17
N ALA A 107 12.86 -1.59 4.40
CA ALA A 107 11.77 -1.23 3.50
C ALA A 107 12.28 -0.96 2.07
N ASN A 108 13.39 -0.23 1.94
CA ASN A 108 14.02 0.06 0.66
C ASN A 108 14.42 -1.21 -0.10
N LYS A 109 14.95 -2.24 0.59
CA LYS A 109 15.25 -3.53 0.00
C LYS A 109 14.00 -4.22 -0.59
N TYR A 110 12.86 -4.14 0.13
CA TYR A 110 11.60 -4.70 -0.35
C TYR A 110 11.09 -3.96 -1.59
N PHE A 111 11.07 -2.63 -1.55
CA PHE A 111 10.66 -1.81 -2.69
C PHE A 111 11.57 -1.98 -3.89
N SER A 112 12.88 -2.02 -3.70
CA SER A 112 13.85 -2.25 -4.78
C SER A 112 13.57 -3.58 -5.48
N ARG A 113 13.29 -4.64 -4.74
CA ARG A 113 12.93 -5.94 -5.33
C ARG A 113 11.56 -5.88 -6.01
N ALA A 114 10.61 -5.16 -5.44
CA ALA A 114 9.29 -4.95 -6.05
C ALA A 114 9.39 -4.22 -7.38
N VAL A 115 10.24 -3.19 -7.48
CA VAL A 115 10.53 -2.48 -8.73
C VAL A 115 11.03 -3.45 -9.80
N VAL A 116 12.04 -4.27 -9.49
CA VAL A 116 12.59 -5.25 -10.45
C VAL A 116 11.52 -6.24 -10.93
N LEU A 117 10.65 -6.71 -10.04
CA LEU A 117 9.56 -7.62 -10.39
C LEU A 117 8.48 -6.96 -11.25
N GLY A 118 8.10 -5.72 -10.91
CA GLY A 118 7.13 -4.94 -11.68
C GLY A 118 7.64 -4.55 -13.06
N GLU A 119 8.91 -4.11 -13.16
CA GLU A 119 9.55 -3.82 -14.46
C GLU A 119 9.59 -5.07 -15.33
N ASN A 120 9.98 -6.22 -14.78
CA ASN A 120 10.06 -7.47 -15.52
C ASN A 120 8.68 -7.92 -16.03
N TYR A 121 7.62 -7.76 -15.22
CA TYR A 121 6.25 -8.01 -15.65
C TYR A 121 5.86 -7.12 -16.85
N MET A 122 6.13 -5.83 -16.76
CA MET A 122 5.80 -4.87 -17.82
C MET A 122 6.67 -5.07 -19.06
N PHE A 123 7.97 -5.38 -18.92
CA PHE A 123 8.91 -5.63 -20.01
C PHE A 123 8.49 -6.83 -20.87
N LEU A 124 8.00 -7.92 -20.26
CA LEU A 124 7.57 -9.09 -21.03
C LEU A 124 6.24 -8.86 -21.78
N ARG A 125 5.40 -7.96 -21.27
CA ARG A 125 4.18 -7.53 -22.00
C ARG A 125 4.51 -6.52 -23.11
N TYR A 126 5.52 -5.67 -22.88
CA TYR A 126 5.94 -4.58 -23.76
C TYR A 126 7.47 -4.56 -23.90
N PRO A 127 8.05 -5.16 -24.95
CA PRO A 127 9.52 -5.26 -25.09
C PRO A 127 10.27 -3.92 -25.06
N TRP A 128 9.57 -2.80 -25.35
CA TRP A 128 10.13 -1.44 -25.32
C TRP A 128 9.81 -0.69 -24.03
N PHE A 129 9.35 -1.37 -22.98
CA PHE A 129 8.90 -0.75 -21.75
C PHE A 129 10.03 0.03 -21.06
N ASP A 130 11.24 -0.52 -21.00
CA ASP A 130 12.39 0.17 -20.41
C ASP A 130 12.74 1.46 -21.14
N GLU A 131 12.79 1.43 -22.49
CA GLU A 131 13.01 2.63 -23.29
C GLU A 131 11.88 3.66 -23.09
N TRP A 132 10.63 3.20 -23.05
CA TRP A 132 9.49 4.05 -22.78
C TRP A 132 9.59 4.68 -21.39
N LEU A 133 9.93 3.92 -20.35
CA LEU A 133 9.98 4.40 -18.97
C LEU A 133 11.08 5.45 -18.77
N ASN A 134 12.21 5.32 -19.50
CA ASN A 134 13.39 6.19 -19.36
C ASN A 134 13.46 7.31 -20.40
N SER A 135 12.59 7.35 -21.42
CA SER A 135 12.63 8.33 -22.53
C SER A 135 11.26 8.93 -22.81
N THR A 136 11.24 10.11 -23.43
CA THR A 136 10.01 10.76 -23.93
C THR A 136 9.66 10.37 -25.36
N ASP A 137 10.57 9.71 -26.09
CA ASP A 137 10.45 9.49 -27.53
C ASP A 137 9.69 8.22 -27.90
N LYS A 138 9.41 7.36 -26.94
CA LYS A 138 8.69 6.10 -27.16
C LYS A 138 7.25 6.21 -26.68
N HIS A 139 6.36 5.57 -27.44
CA HIS A 139 4.94 5.50 -27.12
C HIS A 139 4.53 4.03 -26.98
N ILE A 140 3.91 3.70 -25.88
CA ILE A 140 3.22 2.41 -25.64
C ILE A 140 1.73 2.72 -25.45
N LYS A 141 0.88 1.99 -26.16
CA LYS A 141 -0.55 2.06 -25.94
C LYS A 141 -0.94 0.98 -24.92
N PHE A 142 -1.06 1.40 -23.67
CA PHE A 142 -1.55 0.54 -22.59
C PHE A 142 -3.07 0.37 -22.67
N GLY A 143 -3.58 -0.70 -22.07
CA GLY A 143 -5.02 -1.00 -21.94
C GLY A 143 -5.45 -1.13 -20.49
N ASN A 144 -6.75 -1.40 -20.27
CA ASN A 144 -7.31 -1.54 -18.92
C ASN A 144 -6.60 -2.62 -18.08
N ASP A 145 -6.15 -3.71 -18.70
CA ASP A 145 -5.44 -4.80 -18.03
C ASP A 145 -4.02 -4.40 -17.54
N ASP A 146 -3.54 -3.24 -17.95
CA ASP A 146 -2.20 -2.76 -17.55
C ASP A 146 -2.25 -1.81 -16.35
N VAL A 147 -3.43 -1.27 -16.02
CA VAL A 147 -3.57 -0.24 -14.96
C VAL A 147 -3.03 -0.73 -13.62
N GLU A 148 -3.33 -1.98 -13.25
CA GLU A 148 -2.82 -2.56 -12.01
C GLU A 148 -1.30 -2.65 -12.00
N GLY A 149 -0.68 -3.10 -13.11
CA GLY A 149 0.78 -3.17 -13.25
C GLY A 149 1.45 -1.80 -13.18
N LEU A 150 0.88 -0.80 -13.87
CA LEU A 150 1.35 0.58 -13.83
C LEU A 150 1.27 1.17 -12.41
N TYR A 151 0.15 0.98 -11.73
CA TYR A 151 -0.06 1.48 -10.37
C TYR A 151 0.93 0.86 -9.38
N TRP A 152 1.03 -0.48 -9.34
CA TRP A 152 1.89 -1.13 -8.36
C TRP A 152 3.38 -0.91 -8.61
N LEU A 153 3.78 -0.78 -9.87
CA LEU A 153 5.15 -0.38 -10.20
C LEU A 153 5.42 1.07 -9.77
N ALA A 154 4.47 1.99 -9.97
CA ALA A 154 4.58 3.35 -9.48
C ALA A 154 4.67 3.41 -7.95
N ALA A 155 3.85 2.62 -7.24
CA ALA A 155 3.88 2.51 -5.79
C ALA A 155 5.21 1.95 -5.29
N ALA A 156 5.77 0.94 -5.96
CA ALA A 156 7.08 0.38 -5.62
C ALA A 156 8.21 1.42 -5.78
N TYR A 157 8.23 2.16 -6.90
CA TYR A 157 9.18 3.27 -7.11
C TYR A 157 9.02 4.38 -6.06
N GLY A 158 7.77 4.82 -5.81
CA GLY A 158 7.49 5.83 -4.79
C GLY A 158 7.94 5.40 -3.40
N GLY A 159 7.73 4.14 -3.06
CA GLY A 159 8.20 3.54 -1.81
C GLY A 159 9.73 3.47 -1.72
N ALA A 160 10.41 3.08 -2.82
CA ALA A 160 11.87 3.07 -2.88
C ALA A 160 12.46 4.48 -2.71
N VAL A 161 11.88 5.49 -3.37
CA VAL A 161 12.28 6.89 -3.21
C VAL A 161 12.09 7.35 -1.75
N SER A 162 10.91 7.13 -1.17
CA SER A 162 10.60 7.56 0.20
C SER A 162 11.48 6.89 1.24
N SER A 163 11.67 5.56 1.12
CA SER A 163 12.47 4.78 2.07
C SER A 163 13.98 5.00 1.94
N SER A 164 14.43 5.51 0.79
CA SER A 164 15.85 5.83 0.54
C SER A 164 16.38 7.01 1.36
N ARG A 165 15.47 7.81 1.93
CA ARG A 165 15.83 8.98 2.76
C ARG A 165 16.70 9.99 2.03
N GLY A 166 16.45 10.16 0.74
CA GLY A 166 17.14 11.14 -0.10
C GLY A 166 18.36 10.60 -0.87
N ASP A 167 18.51 9.29 -0.98
CA ASP A 167 19.53 8.70 -1.84
C ASP A 167 19.35 9.15 -3.29
N PRO A 168 20.35 9.81 -3.90
CA PRO A 168 20.25 10.33 -5.26
C PRO A 168 19.92 9.27 -6.31
N GLU A 169 20.36 8.03 -6.13
CA GLU A 169 20.06 6.93 -7.06
C GLU A 169 18.56 6.63 -7.15
N TRP A 170 17.84 6.82 -6.04
CA TRP A 170 16.39 6.68 -6.02
C TRP A 170 15.66 7.98 -6.35
N VAL A 171 16.14 9.13 -5.87
CA VAL A 171 15.48 10.43 -6.11
C VAL A 171 15.36 10.74 -7.62
N ILE A 172 16.38 10.39 -8.42
CA ILE A 172 16.33 10.58 -9.89
C ILE A 172 15.27 9.69 -10.58
N GLN A 173 14.74 8.67 -9.90
CA GLN A 173 13.68 7.81 -10.43
C GLN A 173 12.27 8.38 -10.22
N LEU A 174 12.12 9.42 -9.40
CA LEU A 174 10.82 10.02 -9.08
C LEU A 174 9.97 10.38 -10.33
N PRO A 175 10.51 10.89 -11.44
CA PRO A 175 9.72 11.12 -12.65
C PRO A 175 9.04 9.89 -13.23
N LYS A 176 9.58 8.69 -13.01
CA LYS A 176 8.96 7.42 -13.42
C LYS A 176 7.63 7.18 -12.71
N VAL A 177 7.54 7.57 -11.43
CA VAL A 177 6.28 7.47 -10.65
C VAL A 177 5.17 8.23 -11.34
N GLY A 178 5.42 9.51 -11.69
CA GLY A 178 4.43 10.32 -12.39
C GLY A 178 4.06 9.74 -13.75
N LYS A 179 5.05 9.33 -14.54
CA LYS A 179 4.81 8.77 -15.87
C LYS A 179 3.90 7.52 -15.82
N LEU A 180 4.12 6.64 -14.85
CA LEU A 180 3.31 5.45 -14.63
C LEU A 180 1.89 5.82 -14.19
N LEU A 181 1.75 6.71 -13.20
CA LEU A 181 0.45 7.14 -12.67
C LEU A 181 -0.36 7.93 -13.71
N ASP A 182 0.26 8.83 -14.45
CA ASP A 182 -0.41 9.62 -15.50
C ASP A 182 -1.01 8.71 -16.59
N ASN A 183 -0.25 7.66 -17.01
CA ASN A 183 -0.76 6.70 -17.97
C ASN A 183 -1.89 5.84 -17.39
N ALA A 184 -1.79 5.41 -16.14
CA ALA A 184 -2.85 4.66 -15.47
C ALA A 184 -4.13 5.50 -15.34
N LEU A 185 -4.03 6.78 -14.92
CA LEU A 185 -5.15 7.72 -14.82
C LEU A 185 -5.81 7.99 -16.18
N ALA A 186 -5.01 8.10 -17.25
CA ALA A 186 -5.55 8.31 -18.59
C ALA A 186 -6.36 7.11 -19.12
N ILE A 187 -6.13 5.90 -18.59
CA ILE A 187 -6.84 4.68 -18.98
C ILE A 187 -8.11 4.50 -18.13
N ASP A 188 -7.96 4.50 -16.82
CA ASP A 188 -9.09 4.31 -15.90
C ASP A 188 -8.92 5.15 -14.62
N PRO A 189 -9.45 6.37 -14.61
CA PRO A 189 -9.38 7.26 -13.44
C PRO A 189 -10.17 6.74 -12.23
N ASN A 190 -11.11 5.80 -12.45
CA ASN A 190 -11.92 5.20 -11.38
C ASN A 190 -11.35 3.88 -10.86
N TRP A 191 -10.21 3.43 -11.40
CA TRP A 191 -9.61 2.17 -10.99
C TRP A 191 -9.46 2.09 -9.47
N ASN A 192 -9.87 0.95 -8.93
CA ASN A 192 -9.83 0.66 -7.50
C ASN A 192 -10.33 1.84 -6.64
N TYR A 193 -11.53 2.35 -6.98
CA TYR A 193 -12.17 3.47 -6.28
C TYR A 193 -11.32 4.75 -6.24
N GLY A 194 -10.57 5.05 -7.29
CA GLY A 194 -9.79 6.26 -7.40
C GLY A 194 -8.46 6.24 -6.62
N SER A 195 -7.92 5.07 -6.28
CA SER A 195 -6.63 4.94 -5.58
C SER A 195 -5.46 5.63 -6.29
N LEU A 196 -5.55 5.81 -7.62
CA LEU A 196 -4.57 6.56 -8.39
C LEU A 196 -4.45 8.02 -7.92
N TYR A 197 -5.56 8.66 -7.58
CA TYR A 197 -5.57 10.03 -7.06
C TYR A 197 -4.88 10.13 -5.71
N SER A 198 -5.09 9.14 -4.83
CA SER A 198 -4.39 9.08 -3.53
C SER A 198 -2.87 9.05 -3.69
N ALA A 199 -2.36 8.37 -4.73
CA ALA A 199 -0.94 8.32 -5.04
C ALA A 199 -0.41 9.60 -5.70
N MET A 200 -1.25 10.29 -6.47
CA MET A 200 -0.88 11.57 -7.13
C MET A 200 -0.71 12.72 -6.13
N ILE A 201 -1.37 12.71 -4.97
CA ILE A 201 -1.25 13.75 -3.95
C ILE A 201 0.22 13.92 -3.50
N PRO A 202 0.88 12.93 -2.88
CA PRO A 202 2.27 13.07 -2.45
C PRO A 202 3.23 13.26 -3.64
N TYR A 203 2.95 12.65 -4.79
CA TYR A 203 3.77 12.84 -5.98
C TYR A 203 3.79 14.28 -6.45
N SER A 204 2.64 14.96 -6.56
CA SER A 204 2.53 16.35 -7.02
C SER A 204 3.32 17.33 -6.14
N LEU A 205 3.47 17.04 -4.87
CA LEU A 205 4.24 17.85 -3.92
C LEU A 205 5.75 17.53 -3.92
N SER A 206 6.13 16.33 -4.36
CA SER A 206 7.52 15.83 -4.28
C SER A 206 8.31 15.99 -5.57
N ARG A 207 7.64 16.18 -6.73
CA ARG A 207 8.30 16.25 -8.04
C ARG A 207 9.15 17.49 -8.16
N SER A 208 10.32 17.36 -8.82
CA SER A 208 11.32 18.44 -8.95
C SER A 208 10.84 19.62 -9.82
N ASP A 209 9.88 19.39 -10.71
CA ASP A 209 9.23 20.38 -11.57
C ASP A 209 7.88 20.84 -11.00
N ALA A 210 7.63 20.59 -9.70
CA ALA A 210 6.44 21.06 -9.02
C ALA A 210 6.28 22.57 -9.20
N SER A 211 5.10 22.97 -9.68
CA SER A 211 4.77 24.39 -9.84
C SER A 211 4.63 25.06 -8.47
N LEU A 212 4.61 26.41 -8.46
CA LEU A 212 4.27 27.18 -7.25
C LEU A 212 2.88 26.81 -6.69
N ASN A 213 2.04 26.15 -7.49
CA ASN A 213 0.68 25.71 -7.14
C ASN A 213 0.61 24.20 -6.83
N ALA A 214 1.69 23.56 -6.40
CA ALA A 214 1.70 22.13 -6.12
C ALA A 214 0.63 21.69 -5.09
N ILE A 215 0.36 22.54 -4.09
CA ILE A 215 -0.72 22.32 -3.12
C ILE A 215 -2.08 22.34 -3.82
N GLU A 216 -2.36 23.30 -4.69
CA GLU A 216 -3.61 23.40 -5.45
C GLU A 216 -3.82 22.17 -6.35
N VAL A 217 -2.76 21.71 -7.01
CA VAL A 217 -2.78 20.48 -7.80
C VAL A 217 -3.10 19.25 -6.94
N ALA A 218 -2.51 19.16 -5.75
CA ALA A 218 -2.81 18.08 -4.80
C ALA A 218 -4.28 18.14 -4.29
N GLU A 219 -4.82 19.35 -4.08
CA GLU A 219 -6.23 19.56 -3.74
C GLU A 219 -7.15 19.14 -4.89
N ASP A 220 -6.78 19.39 -6.15
CA ASP A 220 -7.52 18.93 -7.32
C ASP A 220 -7.58 17.40 -7.35
N TYR A 221 -6.45 16.71 -7.17
CA TYR A 221 -6.43 15.24 -7.08
C TYR A 221 -7.27 14.72 -5.91
N TYR A 222 -7.26 15.41 -4.78
CA TYR A 222 -8.13 15.04 -3.66
C TYR A 222 -9.62 15.16 -4.03
N ARG A 223 -10.04 16.24 -4.70
CA ARG A 223 -11.44 16.43 -5.14
C ARG A 223 -11.86 15.35 -6.14
N GLU A 224 -11.03 15.04 -7.14
CA GLU A 224 -11.29 13.99 -8.11
C GLU A 224 -11.37 12.61 -7.44
N GLY A 225 -10.46 12.30 -6.52
CA GLY A 225 -10.48 11.05 -5.75
C GLY A 225 -11.73 10.91 -4.87
N LEU A 226 -12.24 12.01 -4.31
CA LEU A 226 -13.52 12.01 -3.59
C LEU A 226 -14.69 11.64 -4.51
N VAL A 227 -14.71 12.15 -5.73
CA VAL A 227 -15.73 11.81 -6.72
C VAL A 227 -15.63 10.34 -7.09
N ALA A 228 -14.42 9.85 -7.42
CA ALA A 228 -14.18 8.48 -7.85
C ALA A 228 -14.49 7.44 -6.75
N SER A 229 -14.16 7.74 -5.49
CA SER A 229 -14.42 6.84 -4.36
C SER A 229 -15.81 7.01 -3.73
N GLY A 230 -16.53 8.08 -4.08
CA GLY A 230 -17.72 8.48 -3.33
C GLY A 230 -17.44 8.75 -1.84
N GLY A 231 -16.20 9.14 -1.51
CA GLY A 231 -15.72 9.38 -0.15
C GLY A 231 -15.50 8.10 0.68
N ASN A 232 -15.45 6.92 0.04
CA ASN A 232 -15.28 5.64 0.75
C ASN A 232 -13.81 5.19 0.85
N ASP A 233 -12.87 5.80 0.12
CA ASP A 233 -11.43 5.57 0.31
C ASP A 233 -10.91 6.45 1.45
N LEU A 234 -10.77 5.86 2.64
CA LEU A 234 -10.24 6.56 3.81
C LEU A 234 -8.74 6.86 3.67
N GLY A 235 -8.02 6.11 2.84
CA GLY A 235 -6.62 6.35 2.52
C GLY A 235 -6.41 7.69 1.80
N LEU A 236 -7.35 8.07 0.92
CA LEU A 236 -7.35 9.37 0.25
C LEU A 236 -7.39 10.53 1.26
N HIS A 237 -8.25 10.44 2.27
CA HIS A 237 -8.36 11.47 3.31
C HIS A 237 -7.08 11.57 4.14
N VAL A 238 -6.48 10.44 4.49
CA VAL A 238 -5.22 10.39 5.25
C VAL A 238 -4.08 10.97 4.41
N SER A 239 -3.97 10.57 3.14
CA SER A 239 -2.95 11.10 2.22
C SER A 239 -3.05 12.62 2.09
N PHE A 240 -4.26 13.15 1.95
CA PHE A 240 -4.48 14.60 1.89
C PHE A 240 -4.11 15.30 3.20
N ALA A 241 -4.56 14.77 4.33
CA ALA A 241 -4.25 15.35 5.65
C ALA A 241 -2.75 15.40 5.91
N GLU A 242 -2.05 14.31 5.63
CA GLU A 242 -0.63 14.16 5.90
C GLU A 242 0.24 15.01 4.97
N ASN A 243 -0.08 15.06 3.68
CA ASN A 243 0.78 15.72 2.71
C ASN A 243 0.41 17.19 2.46
N VAL A 244 -0.89 17.53 2.51
CA VAL A 244 -1.35 18.88 2.17
C VAL A 244 -1.64 19.72 3.42
N LEU A 245 -2.41 19.16 4.38
CA LEU A 245 -2.84 19.97 5.54
C LEU A 245 -1.69 20.24 6.50
N ILE A 246 -0.72 19.33 6.65
CA ILE A 246 0.51 19.60 7.42
C ILE A 246 1.34 20.66 6.70
N ALA A 247 1.58 20.51 5.40
CA ALA A 247 2.38 21.48 4.62
C ALA A 247 1.77 22.89 4.64
N SER A 248 0.45 22.99 4.57
CA SER A 248 -0.30 24.26 4.64
C SER A 248 -0.56 24.75 6.06
N GLN A 249 -0.11 24.02 7.09
CA GLN A 249 -0.34 24.32 8.51
C GLN A 249 -1.84 24.49 8.86
N ASN A 250 -2.73 23.76 8.18
CA ASN A 250 -4.17 23.80 8.43
C ASN A 250 -4.59 22.80 9.50
N ARG A 251 -4.19 23.08 10.76
CA ARG A 251 -4.44 22.22 11.93
C ARG A 251 -5.94 21.90 12.11
N SER A 252 -6.80 22.87 11.95
CA SER A 252 -8.25 22.68 12.22
C SER A 252 -8.86 21.66 11.27
N GLU A 253 -8.55 21.75 10.00
CA GLU A 253 -9.04 20.82 8.98
C GLU A 253 -8.39 19.45 9.11
N PHE A 254 -7.09 19.36 9.44
CA PHE A 254 -6.38 18.14 9.73
C PHE A 254 -7.07 17.33 10.84
N VAL A 255 -7.32 17.96 11.99
CA VAL A 255 -8.00 17.29 13.11
C VAL A 255 -9.42 16.87 12.72
N ARG A 256 -10.18 17.75 12.07
CA ARG A 256 -11.55 17.47 11.62
C ARG A 256 -11.59 16.26 10.67
N LEU A 257 -10.72 16.27 9.66
CA LEU A 257 -10.70 15.25 8.62
C LEU A 257 -10.28 13.89 9.17
N LEU A 258 -9.18 13.82 9.95
CA LEU A 258 -8.72 12.57 10.52
C LEU A 258 -9.67 12.00 11.58
N THR A 259 -10.38 12.86 12.33
CA THR A 259 -11.44 12.42 13.23
C THR A 259 -12.57 11.76 12.45
N SER A 260 -12.99 12.35 11.33
CA SER A 260 -14.02 11.76 10.46
C SER A 260 -13.59 10.40 9.87
N VAL A 261 -12.30 10.23 9.55
CA VAL A 261 -11.73 8.94 9.12
C VAL A 261 -11.90 7.87 10.21
N ILE A 262 -11.58 8.22 11.47
CA ILE A 262 -11.69 7.27 12.59
C ILE A 262 -13.15 6.86 12.84
N GLU A 263 -14.09 7.80 12.71
CA GLU A 263 -15.52 7.57 12.94
C GLU A 263 -16.21 6.83 11.78
N SER A 264 -15.65 6.85 10.57
CA SER A 264 -16.25 6.25 9.38
C SER A 264 -16.36 4.72 9.49
N ASP A 265 -17.31 4.11 8.79
CA ASP A 265 -17.40 2.66 8.62
C ASP A 265 -16.44 2.20 7.54
N ASP A 266 -15.34 1.60 7.95
CA ASP A 266 -14.28 1.09 7.08
C ASP A 266 -14.62 -0.24 6.37
N ARG A 267 -15.81 -0.80 6.60
CA ARG A 267 -16.31 -2.05 5.99
C ARG A 267 -17.37 -1.83 4.92
N ARG A 268 -17.70 -0.58 4.62
CA ARG A 268 -18.76 -0.25 3.66
C ARG A 268 -18.49 -0.84 2.27
N ILE A 269 -17.23 -0.86 1.85
CA ILE A 269 -16.79 -1.44 0.57
C ILE A 269 -15.75 -2.50 0.89
N LYS A 270 -16.02 -3.74 0.49
CA LYS A 270 -15.20 -4.91 0.83
C LYS A 270 -13.78 -4.81 0.26
N GLU A 271 -13.64 -4.29 -0.95
CA GLU A 271 -12.36 -4.12 -1.64
C GLU A 271 -11.46 -3.12 -0.92
N LEU A 272 -12.04 -2.10 -0.28
CA LEU A 272 -11.33 -1.07 0.48
C LEU A 272 -11.14 -1.43 1.97
N GLU A 273 -11.75 -2.49 2.49
CA GLU A 273 -11.80 -2.79 3.92
C GLU A 273 -10.42 -2.86 4.57
N VAL A 274 -9.45 -3.51 3.93
CA VAL A 274 -8.08 -3.63 4.45
C VAL A 274 -7.38 -2.27 4.44
N GLY A 275 -7.44 -1.56 3.31
CA GLY A 275 -6.86 -0.22 3.15
C GLY A 275 -7.46 0.78 4.14
N ASN A 276 -8.77 0.78 4.27
CA ASN A 276 -9.50 1.64 5.20
C ASN A 276 -9.17 1.35 6.68
N TYR A 277 -8.99 0.07 7.04
CA TYR A 277 -8.52 -0.29 8.37
C TYR A 277 -7.12 0.29 8.65
N MET A 278 -6.19 0.17 7.70
CA MET A 278 -4.84 0.74 7.83
C MET A 278 -4.88 2.27 7.88
N ALA A 279 -5.70 2.90 7.05
CA ALA A 279 -5.90 4.35 7.05
C ALA A 279 -6.41 4.86 8.42
N LYS A 280 -7.34 4.16 9.07
CA LYS A 280 -7.79 4.50 10.43
C LYS A 280 -6.65 4.41 11.46
N LYS A 281 -5.78 3.40 11.34
CA LYS A 281 -4.60 3.28 12.22
C LYS A 281 -3.61 4.41 12.01
N ARG A 282 -3.37 4.79 10.73
CA ARG A 282 -2.52 5.94 10.40
C ARG A 282 -3.12 7.24 10.93
N ALA A 283 -4.43 7.46 10.73
CA ALA A 283 -5.13 8.63 11.23
C ALA A 283 -5.05 8.77 12.76
N GLN A 284 -5.19 7.67 13.51
CA GLN A 284 -5.03 7.66 14.96
C GLN A 284 -3.63 8.09 15.40
N TRP A 285 -2.59 7.57 14.72
CA TRP A 285 -1.21 7.92 15.02
C TRP A 285 -0.91 9.38 14.69
N LEU A 286 -1.33 9.88 13.54
CA LEU A 286 -1.16 11.27 13.12
C LEU A 286 -1.85 12.24 14.08
N LEU A 287 -3.08 11.95 14.52
CA LEU A 287 -3.79 12.78 15.52
C LEU A 287 -3.05 12.83 16.85
N GLY A 288 -2.41 11.74 17.27
CA GLY A 288 -1.59 11.70 18.49
C GLY A 288 -0.39 12.66 18.43
N ARG A 289 0.05 13.02 17.23
CA ARG A 289 1.21 13.90 16.97
C ARG A 289 0.84 15.32 16.55
N THR A 290 -0.42 15.72 16.71
CA THR A 290 -0.89 17.03 16.25
C THR A 290 -0.07 18.19 16.80
N GLU A 291 0.34 18.13 18.07
CA GLU A 291 1.15 19.19 18.71
C GLU A 291 2.59 19.28 18.17
N GLU A 292 3.10 18.20 17.56
CA GLU A 292 4.44 18.16 16.96
C GLU A 292 4.42 18.61 15.49
N LEU A 293 3.28 18.37 14.80
CA LEU A 293 3.13 18.62 13.38
C LEU A 293 2.71 20.07 13.05
N PHE A 294 2.14 20.78 14.03
CA PHE A 294 1.62 22.15 13.86
C PHE A 294 2.22 23.10 14.90
N TYR A 295 2.64 24.30 14.46
CA TYR A 295 3.25 25.37 15.28
C TYR A 295 2.51 26.70 15.13
#